data_48981a6bfc296558f68d9e5fd2a9b211
#
_entry.id   48981a6bfc296558f68d9e5fd2a9b211
#
_cell.length_a   1.000
_cell.length_b   1.000
_cell.length_c   1.000
_cell.angle_alpha   90.00
_cell.angle_beta   90.00
_cell.angle_gamma   90.00
#
_symmetry.space_group_name_H-M   'P 1'
#
loop_
_entity.id
_entity.type
_entity.pdbx_description
1 polymer ?
#
loop_
_entity_poly.entity_id
_entity_poly.type
_entity_poly.pdbx_seq_one_letter_code
_entity_poly.pdbx_strand_id
1 'polypeptide(L)'
;MINTRILNTLGLLLIFLGFTMLPSSLWSLYYQEYNDLFPILKSSLYTILFGFILYSSKYLNKAQNKTDFTSNDAFTIVTLGWFLSAIFGALPLYLSNYNISFIDCFFESMSGLTTTGATILGGSTISIESLSHGLLFW
;
A
#
# COMPACT_ATOMS: atom_id res chain seq x y z
N MET A 1 -16.66 9.55 -16.00
CA MET A 1 -17.10 8.37 -15.20
C MET A 1 -15.95 7.39 -15.16
N ILE A 2 -15.52 6.95 -13.97
CA ILE A 2 -14.44 5.96 -13.83
C ILE A 2 -14.96 4.61 -14.35
N ASN A 3 -14.25 4.05 -15.34
CA ASN A 3 -14.60 2.80 -15.96
C ASN A 3 -14.44 1.64 -14.94
N THR A 4 -15.38 0.69 -14.90
CA THR A 4 -15.33 -0.49 -14.02
C THR A 4 -14.03 -1.30 -14.18
N ARG A 5 -13.44 -1.27 -15.37
CA ARG A 5 -12.13 -1.91 -15.63
C ARG A 5 -11.01 -1.25 -14.87
N ILE A 6 -11.01 0.08 -14.78
CA ILE A 6 -10.01 0.84 -13.99
C ILE A 6 -10.09 0.41 -12.52
N LEU A 7 -11.30 0.37 -11.96
CA LEU A 7 -11.51 -0.05 -10.57
C LEU A 7 -11.05 -1.49 -10.33
N ASN A 8 -11.33 -2.39 -11.27
CA ASN A 8 -10.87 -3.78 -11.15
C ASN A 8 -9.35 -3.90 -11.16
N THR A 9 -8.69 -3.19 -12.07
CA THR A 9 -7.22 -3.23 -12.18
C THR A 9 -6.58 -2.65 -10.93
N LEU A 10 -7.10 -1.52 -10.43
CA LEU A 10 -6.65 -0.92 -9.17
C LEU A 10 -6.91 -1.84 -7.97
N GLY A 11 -8.08 -2.50 -7.94
CA GLY A 11 -8.41 -3.49 -6.91
C GLY A 11 -7.44 -4.66 -6.91
N LEU A 12 -7.11 -5.21 -8.09
CA LEU A 12 -6.13 -6.29 -8.20
C LEU A 12 -4.72 -5.85 -7.76
N LEU A 13 -4.32 -4.63 -8.13
CA LEU A 13 -3.04 -4.05 -7.71
C LEU A 13 -2.96 -3.94 -6.18
N LEU A 14 -4.02 -3.46 -5.52
CA LEU A 14 -4.04 -3.34 -4.06
C LEU A 14 -4.08 -4.71 -3.36
N ILE A 15 -4.80 -5.68 -3.91
CA ILE A 15 -4.77 -7.06 -3.39
C ILE A 15 -3.34 -7.60 -3.44
N PHE A 16 -2.66 -7.43 -4.59
CA PHE A 16 -1.28 -7.85 -4.73
C PHE A 16 -0.37 -7.13 -3.74
N LEU A 17 -0.50 -5.80 -3.60
CA LEU A 17 0.25 -5.00 -2.63
C LEU A 17 0.04 -5.52 -1.19
N GLY A 18 -1.18 -5.80 -0.79
CA GLY A 18 -1.48 -6.35 0.52
C GLY A 18 -0.83 -7.72 0.76
N PHE A 19 -0.76 -8.57 -0.27
CA PHE A 19 -0.04 -9.85 -0.17
C PHE A 19 1.47 -9.66 -0.04
N THR A 20 2.07 -8.65 -0.68
CA THR A 20 3.51 -8.37 -0.54
C THR A 20 3.90 -7.83 0.84
N MET A 21 2.94 -7.37 1.65
CA MET A 21 3.17 -7.02 3.06
C MET A 21 3.36 -8.25 3.97
N LEU A 22 2.83 -9.43 3.59
CA LEU A 22 2.89 -10.63 4.45
C LEU A 22 4.33 -11.12 4.73
N PRO A 23 5.26 -11.17 3.76
CA PRO A 23 6.67 -11.48 4.06
C PRO A 23 7.28 -10.59 5.13
N SER A 24 6.92 -9.30 5.14
CA SER A 24 7.35 -8.34 6.17
C SER A 24 6.90 -8.77 7.58
N SER A 25 5.68 -9.29 7.71
CA SER A 25 5.18 -9.82 8.99
C SER A 25 5.93 -11.08 9.44
N LEU A 26 6.36 -11.94 8.51
CA LEU A 26 7.18 -13.11 8.84
C LEU A 26 8.56 -12.69 9.36
N TRP A 27 9.11 -11.61 8.83
CA TRP A 27 10.38 -11.04 9.28
C TRP A 27 10.27 -10.50 10.71
N SER A 28 9.21 -9.74 11.02
CA SER A 28 8.89 -9.30 12.39
C SER A 28 8.75 -10.48 13.37
N LEU A 29 8.15 -11.57 12.93
CA LEU A 29 8.00 -12.79 13.72
C LEU A 29 9.36 -13.44 14.01
N TYR A 30 10.23 -13.53 13.02
CA TYR A 30 11.56 -14.11 13.15
C TYR A 30 12.42 -13.37 14.19
N TYR A 31 12.34 -12.02 14.21
CA TYR A 31 13.06 -11.18 15.17
C TYR A 31 12.31 -10.97 16.49
N GLN A 32 11.14 -11.63 16.69
CA GLN A 32 10.30 -11.53 17.88
C GLN A 32 9.79 -10.10 18.19
N GLU A 33 9.61 -9.28 17.16
CA GLU A 33 9.15 -7.90 17.24
C GLU A 33 7.61 -7.83 17.15
N TYR A 34 6.94 -8.34 18.19
CA TYR A 34 5.47 -8.47 18.19
C TYR A 34 4.73 -7.13 18.16
N ASN A 35 5.38 -6.04 18.57
CA ASN A 35 4.76 -4.70 18.58
C ASN A 35 4.41 -4.21 17.17
N ASP A 36 5.22 -4.56 16.17
CA ASP A 36 5.02 -4.12 14.78
C ASP A 36 4.36 -5.19 13.90
N LEU A 37 4.31 -6.43 14.38
CA LEU A 37 3.61 -7.52 13.71
C LEU A 37 2.13 -7.18 13.46
N PHE A 38 1.42 -6.72 14.50
CA PHE A 38 0.01 -6.37 14.40
C PHE A 38 -0.28 -5.19 13.46
N PRO A 39 0.47 -4.08 13.50
CA PRO A 39 0.37 -3.00 12.51
C PRO A 39 0.50 -3.49 11.07
N ILE A 40 1.53 -4.30 10.77
CA ILE A 40 1.76 -4.84 9.43
C ILE A 40 0.60 -5.73 8.97
N LEU A 41 0.13 -6.66 9.82
CA LEU A 41 -1.00 -7.53 9.50
C LEU A 41 -2.31 -6.76 9.30
N LYS A 42 -2.60 -5.77 10.14
CA LYS A 42 -3.77 -4.89 9.97
C LYS A 42 -3.70 -4.11 8.66
N SER A 43 -2.53 -3.56 8.33
CA SER A 43 -2.32 -2.84 7.07
C SER A 43 -2.55 -3.74 5.86
N SER A 44 -1.98 -4.94 5.87
CA SER A 44 -2.19 -5.95 4.84
C SER A 44 -3.68 -6.28 4.68
N LEU A 45 -4.37 -6.55 5.80
CA LEU A 45 -5.80 -6.85 5.78
C LEU A 45 -6.64 -5.70 5.21
N TYR A 46 -6.40 -4.45 5.65
CA TYR A 46 -7.11 -3.29 5.14
C TYR A 46 -6.87 -3.07 3.65
N THR A 47 -5.63 -3.24 3.19
CA THR A 47 -5.26 -3.10 1.79
C THR A 47 -5.96 -4.16 0.93
N ILE A 48 -5.95 -5.42 1.37
CA ILE A 48 -6.62 -6.54 0.67
C ILE A 48 -8.13 -6.33 0.65
N LEU A 49 -8.75 -5.96 1.78
CA LEU A 49 -10.19 -5.73 1.85
C LEU A 49 -10.63 -4.59 0.93
N PHE A 50 -9.91 -3.47 0.95
CA PHE A 50 -10.21 -2.35 0.06
C PHE A 50 -10.00 -2.71 -1.41
N GLY A 51 -8.93 -3.43 -1.72
CA GLY A 51 -8.69 -3.97 -3.05
C GLY A 51 -9.81 -4.90 -3.52
N PHE A 52 -10.32 -5.75 -2.62
CA PHE A 52 -11.43 -6.65 -2.93
C PHE A 52 -12.75 -5.89 -3.17
N ILE A 53 -13.03 -4.82 -2.43
CA ILE A 53 -14.18 -3.94 -2.66
C ILE A 53 -14.12 -3.32 -4.07
N LEU A 54 -12.95 -2.79 -4.46
CA LEU A 54 -12.75 -2.24 -5.80
C LEU A 54 -12.89 -3.31 -6.89
N TYR A 55 -12.33 -4.48 -6.66
CA TYR A 55 -12.39 -5.61 -7.58
C TYR A 55 -13.82 -6.12 -7.77
N SER A 56 -14.62 -6.21 -6.71
CA SER A 56 -16.01 -6.66 -6.78
C SER A 56 -16.95 -5.70 -7.49
N SER A 57 -16.53 -4.46 -7.75
CA SER A 57 -17.28 -3.49 -8.58
C SER A 57 -17.63 -4.03 -9.98
N LYS A 58 -16.88 -5.01 -10.49
CA LYS A 58 -17.19 -5.75 -11.73
C LYS A 58 -18.54 -6.44 -11.70
N TYR A 59 -18.92 -6.99 -10.57
CA TYR A 59 -20.16 -7.76 -10.45
C TYR A 59 -21.39 -6.87 -10.38
N LEU A 60 -21.22 -5.62 -9.94
CA LEU A 60 -22.30 -4.65 -9.80
C LEU A 60 -22.67 -3.98 -11.12
N ASN A 61 -21.74 -3.88 -12.08
CA ASN A 61 -21.94 -3.18 -13.36
C ASN A 61 -21.76 -4.12 -14.58
N LYS A 62 -22.65 -5.09 -14.70
CA LYS A 62 -22.65 -6.09 -15.78
C LYS A 62 -22.78 -5.53 -17.20
N ALA A 63 -23.23 -4.28 -17.34
CA ALA A 63 -23.58 -3.68 -18.63
C ALA A 63 -22.40 -3.01 -19.38
N GLN A 64 -21.23 -2.84 -18.77
CA GLN A 64 -20.14 -2.02 -19.32
C GLN A 64 -18.96 -2.82 -19.94
N ASN A 65 -19.19 -4.09 -20.31
CA ASN A 65 -18.13 -5.00 -20.75
C ASN A 65 -17.64 -4.82 -22.21
N LYS A 66 -18.05 -3.78 -22.94
CA LYS A 66 -17.77 -3.65 -24.39
C LYS A 66 -17.00 -2.39 -24.81
N THR A 67 -16.50 -1.59 -23.89
CA THR A 67 -15.68 -0.44 -24.30
C THR A 67 -14.22 -0.86 -24.44
N ASP A 68 -13.60 -0.51 -25.57
CA ASP A 68 -12.20 -0.76 -25.81
C ASP A 68 -11.32 -0.03 -24.79
N PHE A 69 -10.18 -0.64 -24.47
CA PHE A 69 -9.20 -0.06 -23.54
C PHE A 69 -8.54 1.15 -24.23
N THR A 70 -8.73 2.33 -23.66
CA THR A 70 -8.21 3.58 -24.22
C THR A 70 -6.87 3.95 -23.54
N SER A 71 -6.00 4.65 -24.26
CA SER A 71 -4.76 5.19 -23.69
C SER A 71 -4.98 6.03 -22.42
N ASN A 72 -6.10 6.77 -22.38
CA ASN A 72 -6.48 7.55 -21.19
C ASN A 72 -6.79 6.67 -19.97
N ASP A 73 -7.35 5.48 -20.19
CA ASP A 73 -7.59 4.52 -19.09
C ASP A 73 -6.27 4.02 -18.52
N ALA A 74 -5.27 3.77 -19.37
CA ALA A 74 -3.95 3.36 -18.95
C ALA A 74 -3.26 4.44 -18.08
N PHE A 75 -3.27 5.69 -18.51
CA PHE A 75 -2.73 6.80 -17.71
C PHE A 75 -3.44 6.94 -16.37
N THR A 76 -4.77 6.82 -16.36
CA THR A 76 -5.56 6.88 -15.13
C THR A 76 -5.19 5.75 -14.16
N ILE A 77 -5.05 4.51 -14.66
CA ILE A 77 -4.65 3.36 -13.85
C ILE A 77 -3.27 3.58 -13.25
N VAL A 78 -2.31 4.03 -14.04
CA VAL A 78 -0.94 4.26 -13.56
C VAL A 78 -0.94 5.35 -12.49
N THR A 79 -1.55 6.50 -12.75
CA THR A 79 -1.56 7.62 -11.80
C THR A 79 -2.25 7.26 -10.49
N LEU A 80 -3.46 6.70 -10.57
CA LEU A 80 -4.21 6.29 -9.38
C LEU A 80 -3.54 5.10 -8.69
N GLY A 81 -2.94 4.19 -9.45
CA GLY A 81 -2.21 3.04 -8.93
C GLY A 81 -1.03 3.47 -8.06
N TRP A 82 -0.19 4.37 -8.52
CA TRP A 82 0.91 4.93 -7.73
C TRP A 82 0.42 5.61 -6.46
N PHE A 83 -0.59 6.47 -6.60
CA PHE A 83 -1.14 7.22 -5.47
C PHE A 83 -1.75 6.30 -4.41
N LEU A 84 -2.58 5.34 -4.82
CA LEU A 84 -3.18 4.37 -3.91
C LEU A 84 -2.13 3.45 -3.28
N SER A 85 -1.14 3.00 -4.06
CA SER A 85 -0.05 2.17 -3.52
C SER A 85 0.74 2.91 -2.46
N ALA A 86 1.00 4.21 -2.63
CA ALA A 86 1.69 5.01 -1.62
C ALA A 86 0.85 5.22 -0.35
N ILE A 87 -0.47 5.45 -0.48
CA ILE A 87 -1.38 5.58 0.67
C ILE A 87 -1.41 4.28 1.47
N PHE A 88 -1.67 3.16 0.82
CA PHE A 88 -1.77 1.86 1.50
C PHE A 88 -0.41 1.33 1.94
N GLY A 89 0.66 1.62 1.20
CA GLY A 89 2.04 1.32 1.57
C GLY A 89 2.53 2.09 2.80
N ALA A 90 1.95 3.26 3.08
CA ALA A 90 2.23 4.04 4.28
C ALA A 90 1.62 3.45 5.57
N LEU A 91 0.57 2.61 5.45
CA LEU A 91 -0.20 2.13 6.59
C LEU A 91 0.62 1.34 7.62
N PRO A 92 1.54 0.44 7.25
CA PRO A 92 2.34 -0.29 8.24
C PRO A 92 3.10 0.65 9.18
N LEU A 93 3.74 1.67 8.61
CA LEU A 93 4.51 2.65 9.35
C LEU A 93 3.61 3.59 10.17
N TYR A 94 2.47 4.01 9.60
CA TYR A 94 1.51 4.88 10.29
C TYR A 94 0.81 4.21 11.48
N LEU A 95 0.46 2.92 11.34
CA LEU A 95 -0.20 2.15 12.40
C LEU A 95 0.78 1.64 13.47
N SER A 96 2.07 1.75 13.22
CA SER A 96 3.10 1.44 14.21
C SER A 96 3.14 2.50 15.31
N ASN A 97 3.73 2.15 16.46
CA ASN A 97 3.75 3.01 17.65
C ASN A 97 4.85 4.10 17.64
N TYR A 98 5.38 4.45 16.45
CA TYR A 98 6.49 5.42 16.34
C TYR A 98 6.03 6.89 16.29
N ASN A 99 4.73 7.19 16.40
CA ASN A 99 4.17 8.54 16.36
C ASN A 99 4.57 9.36 15.12
N ILE A 100 4.69 8.71 13.97
CA ILE A 100 5.01 9.36 12.70
C ILE A 100 3.72 9.94 12.09
N SER A 101 3.79 11.14 11.52
CA SER A 101 2.63 11.71 10.86
C SER A 101 2.27 10.91 9.60
N PHE A 102 0.99 10.88 9.22
CA PHE A 102 0.58 10.18 7.99
C PHE A 102 1.27 10.75 6.74
N ILE A 103 1.50 12.06 6.70
CA ILE A 103 2.18 12.72 5.57
C ILE A 103 3.61 12.21 5.44
N ASP A 104 4.30 12.02 6.56
CA ASP A 104 5.66 11.50 6.60
C ASP A 104 5.71 10.04 6.16
N CYS A 105 4.79 9.21 6.65
CA CYS A 105 4.66 7.82 6.20
C CYS A 105 4.34 7.71 4.70
N PHE A 106 3.48 8.60 4.19
CA PHE A 106 3.16 8.67 2.77
C PHE A 106 4.38 9.07 1.94
N PHE A 107 5.16 10.04 2.41
CA PHE A 107 6.41 10.42 1.75
C PHE A 107 7.40 9.26 1.67
N GLU A 108 7.63 8.55 2.79
CA GLU A 108 8.50 7.37 2.82
C GLU A 108 8.03 6.28 1.85
N SER A 109 6.73 5.95 1.89
CA SER A 109 6.14 4.97 0.99
C SER A 109 6.28 5.38 -0.48
N MET A 110 6.00 6.63 -0.81
CA MET A 110 6.17 7.15 -2.17
C MET A 110 7.63 7.12 -2.60
N SER A 111 8.55 7.52 -1.73
CA SER A 111 9.99 7.51 -1.99
C SER A 111 10.51 6.08 -2.26
N GLY A 112 10.05 5.10 -1.48
CA GLY A 112 10.37 3.69 -1.69
C GLY A 112 9.84 3.17 -3.02
N LEU A 113 8.55 3.40 -3.31
CA LEU A 113 7.90 2.96 -4.55
C LEU A 113 8.55 3.58 -5.80
N THR A 114 8.92 4.85 -5.75
CA THR A 114 9.56 5.54 -6.88
C THR A 114 11.07 5.32 -6.95
N THR A 115 11.63 4.52 -6.04
CA THR A 115 13.08 4.27 -5.94
C THR A 115 13.92 5.54 -5.77
N THR A 116 13.32 6.61 -5.25
CA THR A 116 14.01 7.90 -5.03
C THR A 116 15.03 7.80 -3.90
N GLY A 117 14.75 6.99 -2.86
CA GLY A 117 15.65 6.79 -1.72
C GLY A 117 15.78 8.00 -0.79
N ALA A 118 14.92 9.03 -0.97
CA ALA A 118 14.85 10.12 -0.03
C ALA A 118 14.14 9.66 1.25
N THR A 119 14.68 9.97 2.41
CA THR A 119 14.09 9.60 3.70
C THR A 119 14.03 10.79 4.66
N ILE A 120 12.94 10.85 5.42
CA ILE A 120 12.81 11.72 6.59
C ILE A 120 13.06 10.93 7.90
N LEU A 121 13.13 9.60 7.81
CA LEU A 121 13.54 8.72 8.90
C LEU A 121 15.07 8.84 9.03
N GLY A 122 15.55 9.39 10.08
CA GLY A 122 16.99 9.63 10.28
C GLY A 122 17.27 11.06 10.75
N GLY A 123 16.20 11.86 10.83
CA GLY A 123 16.21 13.16 11.51
C GLY A 123 16.17 13.01 13.04
N SER A 124 15.98 14.12 13.73
CA SER A 124 16.03 14.21 15.20
C SER A 124 14.96 13.43 15.95
N THR A 125 13.94 12.91 15.29
CA THR A 125 12.76 12.29 15.93
C THR A 125 12.75 10.77 15.91
N ILE A 126 13.22 10.13 14.84
CA ILE A 126 13.23 8.67 14.72
C ILE A 126 14.46 8.26 13.93
N SER A 127 15.30 7.43 14.53
CA SER A 127 16.43 6.84 13.81
C SER A 127 15.96 5.57 13.07
N ILE A 128 16.51 5.33 11.89
CA ILE A 128 16.26 4.10 11.12
C ILE A 128 16.57 2.86 11.98
N GLU A 129 17.58 2.94 12.83
CA GLU A 129 17.96 1.86 13.75
C GLU A 129 16.89 1.52 14.81
N SER A 130 15.95 2.44 15.07
CA SER A 130 14.85 2.21 16.01
C SER A 130 13.65 1.51 15.40
N LEU A 131 13.59 1.41 14.06
CA LEU A 131 12.52 0.72 13.36
C LEU A 131 12.71 -0.80 13.43
N SER A 132 11.59 -1.53 13.53
CA SER A 132 11.64 -2.98 13.49
C SER A 132 12.12 -3.51 12.14
N HIS A 133 12.76 -4.68 12.16
CA HIS A 133 13.22 -5.34 10.94
C HIS A 133 12.08 -5.64 9.95
N GLY A 134 10.88 -5.89 10.46
CA GLY A 134 9.70 -6.08 9.63
C GLY A 134 9.30 -4.81 8.86
N LEU A 135 9.32 -3.65 9.52
CA LEU A 135 9.02 -2.37 8.87
C LEU A 135 10.13 -1.95 7.90
N LEU A 136 11.39 -2.23 8.24
CA LEU A 136 12.53 -1.97 7.34
C LEU A 136 12.51 -2.89 6.10
N PHE A 137 11.98 -4.10 6.24
CA PHE A 137 11.84 -5.03 5.12
C PHE A 137 10.73 -4.61 4.15
N TRP A 138 9.65 -4.02 4.67
CA TRP A 138 8.55 -3.51 3.87
C TRP A 138 8.96 -2.30 3.05
#